data_1952fc763c95ba415d5b5bf4bec71d55
#
_entry.id   1952fc763c95ba415d5b5bf4bec71d55
#
_cell.length_a   1.000
_cell.length_b   1.000
_cell.length_c   1.000
_cell.angle_alpha   90.00
_cell.angle_beta   90.00
_cell.angle_gamma   90.00
#
_symmetry.space_group_name_H-M   'P 1'
#
loop_
_entity.id
_entity.type
_entity.pdbx_description
1 polymer ?
#
loop_
_entity_poly.entity_id
_entity_poly.type
_entity_poly.pdbx_seq_one_letter_code
_entity_poly.pdbx_strand_id
1 'polypeptide(L)'
;MKWRGLMVLLVCTSPLVATAQSGVNLPPSEPYVPRLGDIMNAAQSRHMKLWFAGKSQNWELAAYELRQLKASLMEAASLYQGIPVTNVTTMVQPVQSVADAVEARDGRKFSKAYGELTGGCNACHQSIGRGFIFMRVPDASPFSDQQFAPQGKP
;
A
#
# COMPACT_ATOMS: atom_id res chain seq x y z
N MET A 1 30.21 -23.39 -79.30
CA MET A 1 30.90 -22.45 -78.40
C MET A 1 30.15 -22.46 -77.05
N LYS A 2 30.75 -23.01 -76.02
CA LYS A 2 30.17 -23.17 -74.64
C LYS A 2 30.74 -22.07 -73.77
N TRP A 3 29.89 -21.12 -73.38
CA TRP A 3 30.23 -20.08 -72.42
C TRP A 3 29.94 -20.60 -70.96
N ARG A 4 31.01 -20.77 -70.22
CA ARG A 4 30.93 -21.16 -68.77
C ARG A 4 30.94 -19.86 -67.98
N GLY A 5 29.76 -19.48 -67.45
CA GLY A 5 29.65 -18.38 -66.50
C GLY A 5 30.27 -18.74 -65.15
N LEU A 6 31.23 -17.97 -64.74
CA LEU A 6 31.88 -18.06 -63.42
C LEU A 6 31.05 -17.29 -62.42
N MET A 7 30.36 -17.97 -61.53
CA MET A 7 29.57 -17.38 -60.44
C MET A 7 30.49 -17.08 -59.28
N VAL A 8 30.81 -15.81 -59.05
CA VAL A 8 31.58 -15.34 -57.89
C VAL A 8 30.65 -15.18 -56.73
N LEU A 9 30.71 -16.03 -55.71
CA LEU A 9 30.02 -15.91 -54.43
C LEU A 9 30.75 -14.91 -53.56
N LEU A 10 30.19 -13.73 -53.39
CA LEU A 10 30.63 -12.70 -52.43
C LEU A 10 30.18 -13.12 -51.04
N VAL A 11 31.10 -13.63 -50.20
CA VAL A 11 30.83 -13.90 -48.78
C VAL A 11 31.01 -12.61 -48.01
N CYS A 12 29.89 -11.95 -47.66
CA CYS A 12 29.89 -10.82 -46.71
C CYS A 12 30.15 -11.33 -45.28
N THR A 13 31.36 -11.20 -44.78
CA THR A 13 31.71 -11.40 -43.39
C THR A 13 31.39 -10.12 -42.62
N SER A 14 30.26 -10.10 -41.94
CA SER A 14 29.91 -9.02 -40.99
C SER A 14 30.71 -9.20 -39.71
N PRO A 15 31.45 -8.19 -39.19
CA PRO A 15 32.10 -8.29 -37.91
C PRO A 15 31.03 -8.23 -36.82
N LEU A 16 30.92 -9.25 -35.99
CA LEU A 16 30.19 -9.22 -34.74
C LEU A 16 30.92 -8.24 -33.78
N VAL A 17 30.37 -7.05 -33.61
CA VAL A 17 30.79 -6.14 -32.55
C VAL A 17 30.22 -6.66 -31.24
N ALA A 18 31.03 -7.38 -30.46
CA ALA A 18 30.72 -7.74 -29.11
C ALA A 18 30.77 -6.46 -28.25
N THR A 19 29.61 -5.88 -27.93
CA THR A 19 29.54 -4.83 -26.91
C THR A 19 29.74 -5.50 -25.55
N ALA A 20 30.94 -5.35 -24.99
CA ALA A 20 31.22 -5.69 -23.60
C ALA A 20 30.33 -4.75 -22.72
N GLN A 21 29.25 -5.28 -22.17
CA GLN A 21 28.54 -4.63 -21.08
C GLN A 21 29.47 -4.65 -19.88
N SER A 22 30.08 -3.51 -19.57
CA SER A 22 30.78 -3.30 -18.32
C SER A 22 29.75 -3.43 -17.19
N GLY A 23 29.62 -4.63 -16.62
CA GLY A 23 28.81 -4.85 -15.44
C GLY A 23 29.31 -3.94 -14.32
N VAL A 24 28.57 -2.88 -14.02
CA VAL A 24 28.80 -2.10 -12.82
C VAL A 24 28.47 -3.03 -11.67
N ASN A 25 29.49 -3.59 -11.01
CA ASN A 25 29.35 -4.31 -9.76
C ASN A 25 28.95 -3.30 -8.68
N LEU A 26 27.63 -3.05 -8.58
CA LEU A 26 27.10 -2.33 -7.42
C LEU A 26 27.31 -3.22 -6.20
N PRO A 27 27.81 -2.66 -5.08
CA PRO A 27 27.87 -3.40 -3.83
C PRO A 27 26.44 -3.87 -3.49
N PRO A 28 26.28 -5.05 -2.84
CA PRO A 28 24.99 -5.50 -2.40
C PRO A 28 24.34 -4.38 -1.57
N SER A 29 23.22 -3.85 -2.06
CA SER A 29 22.49 -2.82 -1.32
C SER A 29 21.96 -3.46 -0.04
N GLU A 30 22.25 -2.85 1.11
CA GLU A 30 21.59 -3.20 2.37
C GLU A 30 20.08 -3.24 2.15
N PRO A 31 19.36 -4.23 2.71
CA PRO A 31 17.92 -4.31 2.59
C PRO A 31 17.27 -2.99 3.07
N TYR A 32 16.49 -2.36 2.21
CA TYR A 32 15.80 -1.14 2.58
C TYR A 32 14.75 -1.44 3.67
N VAL A 33 14.89 -0.79 4.82
CA VAL A 33 13.90 -0.83 5.90
C VAL A 33 13.18 0.52 5.91
N PRO A 34 11.88 0.57 5.60
CA PRO A 34 11.12 1.83 5.62
C PRO A 34 11.09 2.40 7.04
N ARG A 35 11.22 3.73 7.17
CA ARG A 35 11.13 4.38 8.48
C ARG A 35 9.71 4.23 9.06
N LEU A 36 9.59 4.10 10.38
CA LEU A 36 8.30 3.99 11.05
C LEU A 36 7.33 5.12 10.68
N GLY A 37 7.85 6.36 10.55
CA GLY A 37 7.04 7.50 10.12
C GLY A 37 6.45 7.32 8.71
N ASP A 38 7.18 6.69 7.79
CA ASP A 38 6.71 6.45 6.43
C ASP A 38 5.60 5.40 6.41
N ILE A 39 5.75 4.33 7.21
CA ILE A 39 4.70 3.30 7.40
C ILE A 39 3.44 3.93 8.01
N MET A 40 3.60 4.78 9.04
CA MET A 40 2.47 5.45 9.69
C MET A 40 1.79 6.49 8.81
N ASN A 41 2.53 7.19 7.94
CA ASN A 41 1.95 8.07 6.92
C ASN A 41 1.11 7.28 5.91
N ALA A 42 1.58 6.12 5.49
CA ALA A 42 0.80 5.22 4.65
C ALA A 42 -0.47 4.75 5.40
N ALA A 43 -0.35 4.31 6.64
CA ALA A 43 -1.48 3.91 7.48
C ALA A 43 -2.51 5.04 7.66
N GLN A 44 -2.06 6.29 7.89
CA GLN A 44 -2.94 7.46 8.00
C GLN A 44 -3.66 7.75 6.69
N SER A 45 -2.98 7.66 5.56
CA SER A 45 -3.60 7.82 4.24
C SER A 45 -4.68 6.76 4.01
N ARG A 46 -4.41 5.48 4.35
CA ARG A 46 -5.38 4.39 4.24
C ARG A 46 -6.57 4.57 5.18
N HIS A 47 -6.33 5.03 6.41
CA HIS A 47 -7.39 5.38 7.37
C HIS A 47 -8.33 6.43 6.79
N MET A 48 -7.81 7.54 6.24
CA MET A 48 -8.64 8.57 5.61
C MET A 48 -9.43 8.06 4.41
N LYS A 49 -8.78 7.33 3.49
CA LYS A 49 -9.43 6.77 2.29
C LYS A 49 -10.51 5.77 2.64
N LEU A 50 -10.29 4.93 3.66
CA LEU A 50 -11.29 4.01 4.21
C LEU A 50 -12.56 4.74 4.64
N TRP A 51 -12.42 5.88 5.35
CA TRP A 51 -13.57 6.67 5.78
C TRP A 51 -14.40 7.16 4.61
N PHE A 52 -13.77 7.81 3.63
CA PHE A 52 -14.50 8.36 2.48
C PHE A 52 -15.10 7.27 1.59
N ALA A 53 -14.43 6.14 1.45
CA ALA A 53 -14.96 4.98 0.74
C ALA A 53 -16.25 4.46 1.42
N GLY A 54 -16.23 4.23 2.73
CA GLY A 54 -17.38 3.76 3.48
C GLY A 54 -18.52 4.78 3.53
N LYS A 55 -18.21 6.07 3.68
CA LYS A 55 -19.22 7.16 3.63
C LYS A 55 -19.87 7.28 2.26
N SER A 56 -19.16 6.98 1.20
CA SER A 56 -19.67 6.93 -0.17
C SER A 56 -20.28 5.57 -0.53
N GLN A 57 -20.37 4.64 0.41
CA GLN A 57 -20.88 3.28 0.22
C GLN A 57 -20.12 2.47 -0.86
N ASN A 58 -18.87 2.85 -1.14
CA ASN A 58 -17.98 2.08 -1.99
C ASN A 58 -17.31 0.97 -1.16
N TRP A 59 -18.08 -0.09 -0.92
CA TRP A 59 -17.69 -1.18 -0.03
C TRP A 59 -16.47 -1.96 -0.53
N GLU A 60 -16.28 -2.05 -1.85
CA GLU A 60 -15.10 -2.68 -2.45
C GLU A 60 -13.84 -1.88 -2.14
N LEU A 61 -13.89 -0.56 -2.33
CA LEU A 61 -12.79 0.34 -1.98
C LEU A 61 -12.55 0.35 -0.47
N ALA A 62 -13.62 0.38 0.34
CA ALA A 62 -13.48 0.33 1.80
C ALA A 62 -12.78 -0.96 2.26
N ALA A 63 -13.16 -2.11 1.72
CA ALA A 63 -12.50 -3.39 2.00
C ALA A 63 -11.03 -3.37 1.58
N TYR A 64 -10.71 -2.78 0.43
CA TYR A 64 -9.34 -2.63 -0.04
C TYR A 64 -8.51 -1.77 0.92
N GLU A 65 -8.99 -0.58 1.27
CA GLU A 65 -8.24 0.34 2.15
C GLU A 65 -8.06 -0.22 3.56
N LEU A 66 -9.06 -0.96 4.07
CA LEU A 66 -8.95 -1.65 5.37
C LEU A 66 -7.84 -2.72 5.34
N ARG A 67 -7.74 -3.52 4.28
CA ARG A 67 -6.66 -4.50 4.13
C ARG A 67 -5.28 -3.83 4.08
N GLN A 68 -5.17 -2.71 3.36
CA GLN A 68 -3.91 -1.95 3.28
C GLN A 68 -3.53 -1.33 4.63
N LEU A 69 -4.50 -0.79 5.37
CA LEU A 69 -4.29 -0.28 6.72
C LEU A 69 -3.77 -1.38 7.65
N LYS A 70 -4.44 -2.55 7.64
CA LYS A 70 -4.00 -3.71 8.43
C LYS A 70 -2.58 -4.14 8.08
N ALA A 71 -2.23 -4.17 6.78
CA ALA A 71 -0.89 -4.53 6.34
C ALA A 71 0.16 -3.54 6.88
N SER A 72 -0.10 -2.23 6.83
CA SER A 72 0.81 -1.22 7.40
C SER A 72 1.02 -1.40 8.91
N LEU A 73 -0.04 -1.71 9.67
CA LEU A 73 0.08 -1.97 11.12
C LEU A 73 0.93 -3.22 11.41
N MET A 74 0.74 -4.28 10.63
CA MET A 74 1.52 -5.51 10.76
C MET A 74 2.99 -5.29 10.38
N GLU A 75 3.26 -4.54 9.32
CA GLU A 75 4.60 -4.16 8.90
C GLU A 75 5.33 -3.36 10.00
N ALA A 76 4.67 -2.35 10.57
CA ALA A 76 5.23 -1.58 11.67
C ALA A 76 5.60 -2.47 12.87
N ALA A 77 4.72 -3.39 13.25
CA ALA A 77 4.97 -4.31 14.36
C ALA A 77 6.10 -5.31 14.07
N SER A 78 6.25 -5.74 12.82
CA SER A 78 7.30 -6.69 12.43
C SER A 78 8.70 -6.06 12.36
N LEU A 79 8.78 -4.79 11.97
CA LEU A 79 10.05 -4.08 11.79
C LEU A 79 10.52 -3.31 13.04
N TYR A 80 9.61 -2.96 13.94
CA TYR A 80 9.91 -2.09 15.07
C TYR A 80 9.53 -2.73 16.41
N GLN A 81 10.54 -3.26 17.12
CA GLN A 81 10.37 -3.91 18.43
C GLN A 81 9.80 -2.98 19.53
N GLY A 82 9.90 -1.66 19.34
CA GLY A 82 9.29 -0.67 20.23
C GLY A 82 7.76 -0.54 20.06
N ILE A 83 7.17 -1.26 19.11
CA ILE A 83 5.72 -1.42 18.98
C ILE A 83 5.37 -2.78 19.59
N PRO A 84 4.85 -2.83 20.85
CA PRO A 84 4.50 -4.10 21.47
C PRO A 84 3.46 -4.85 20.63
N VAL A 85 3.67 -6.15 20.44
CA VAL A 85 2.69 -7.01 19.73
C VAL A 85 1.32 -6.91 20.40
N THR A 86 1.27 -6.73 21.72
CA THR A 86 0.04 -6.47 22.49
C THR A 86 -0.73 -5.24 21.98
N ASN A 87 -0.04 -4.20 21.52
CA ASN A 87 -0.71 -3.00 20.97
C ASN A 87 -1.32 -3.26 19.58
N VAL A 88 -0.70 -4.14 18.80
CA VAL A 88 -1.29 -4.58 17.52
C VAL A 88 -2.48 -5.49 17.77
N THR A 89 -2.43 -6.34 18.79
CA THR A 89 -3.58 -7.19 19.18
C THR A 89 -4.77 -6.38 19.65
N THR A 90 -4.57 -5.21 20.30
CA THR A 90 -5.68 -4.31 20.65
C THR A 90 -6.37 -3.70 19.43
N MET A 91 -5.69 -3.64 18.29
CA MET A 91 -6.28 -3.17 17.02
C MET A 91 -7.07 -4.26 16.28
N VAL A 92 -6.91 -5.54 16.65
CA VAL A 92 -7.60 -6.65 15.96
C VAL A 92 -9.11 -6.48 16.01
N GLN A 93 -9.67 -6.21 17.20
CA GLN A 93 -11.11 -6.06 17.37
C GLN A 93 -11.68 -4.84 16.63
N PRO A 94 -11.12 -3.61 16.73
CA PRO A 94 -11.57 -2.47 15.95
C PRO A 94 -11.49 -2.71 14.44
N VAL A 95 -10.41 -3.31 13.95
CA VAL A 95 -10.25 -3.65 12.52
C VAL A 95 -11.31 -4.66 12.08
N GLN A 96 -11.59 -5.70 12.91
CA GLN A 96 -12.62 -6.69 12.60
C GLN A 96 -14.01 -6.06 12.58
N SER A 97 -14.33 -5.19 13.56
CA SER A 97 -15.62 -4.50 13.59
C SER A 97 -15.88 -3.66 12.33
N VAL A 98 -14.83 -3.01 11.79
CA VAL A 98 -14.93 -2.31 10.50
C VAL A 98 -15.13 -3.29 9.34
N ALA A 99 -14.40 -4.43 9.35
CA ALA A 99 -14.56 -5.47 8.32
C ALA A 99 -15.99 -6.00 8.27
N ASP A 100 -16.56 -6.34 9.42
CA ASP A 100 -17.93 -6.85 9.54
C ASP A 100 -18.97 -5.82 9.04
N ALA A 101 -18.75 -4.53 9.32
CA ALA A 101 -19.62 -3.46 8.87
C ALA A 101 -19.53 -3.24 7.34
N VAL A 102 -18.33 -3.37 6.78
CA VAL A 102 -18.06 -3.29 5.33
C VAL A 102 -18.72 -4.48 4.60
N GLU A 103 -18.56 -5.70 5.13
CA GLU A 103 -19.17 -6.90 4.59
C GLU A 103 -20.71 -6.81 4.61
N ALA A 104 -21.24 -6.34 5.75
CA ALA A 104 -22.69 -6.10 5.89
C ALA A 104 -23.22 -4.91 5.06
N ARG A 105 -22.35 -4.12 4.45
CA ARG A 105 -22.67 -2.88 3.72
C ARG A 105 -23.52 -1.91 4.55
N ASP A 106 -23.28 -1.87 5.86
CA ASP A 106 -24.04 -1.08 6.82
C ASP A 106 -23.30 0.22 7.19
N GLY A 107 -23.72 1.34 6.63
CA GLY A 107 -23.08 2.64 6.83
C GLY A 107 -23.15 3.15 8.28
N ARG A 108 -24.18 2.75 9.07
CA ARG A 108 -24.26 3.13 10.50
C ARG A 108 -23.29 2.34 11.34
N LYS A 109 -23.25 1.02 11.15
CA LYS A 109 -22.26 0.16 11.81
C LYS A 109 -20.83 0.58 11.42
N PHE A 110 -20.61 0.85 10.13
CA PHE A 110 -19.33 1.33 9.64
C PHE A 110 -18.88 2.61 10.35
N SER A 111 -19.74 3.63 10.44
CA SER A 111 -19.38 4.91 11.07
C SER A 111 -19.03 4.73 12.55
N LYS A 112 -19.76 3.87 13.28
CA LYS A 112 -19.47 3.54 14.68
C LYS A 112 -18.13 2.80 14.80
N ALA A 113 -17.96 1.71 14.05
CA ALA A 113 -16.73 0.90 14.07
C ALA A 113 -15.49 1.69 13.67
N TYR A 114 -15.63 2.61 12.71
CA TYR A 114 -14.55 3.51 12.30
C TYR A 114 -14.14 4.48 13.42
N GLY A 115 -15.08 4.99 14.19
CA GLY A 115 -14.78 5.80 15.38
C GLY A 115 -14.00 4.99 16.44
N GLU A 116 -14.38 3.73 16.65
CA GLU A 116 -13.68 2.81 17.54
C GLU A 116 -12.25 2.51 17.03
N LEU A 117 -12.09 2.27 15.73
CA LEU A 117 -10.78 2.12 15.07
C LEU A 117 -9.89 3.35 15.29
N THR A 118 -10.44 4.55 15.10
CA THR A 118 -9.73 5.81 15.33
C THR A 118 -9.31 5.95 16.80
N GLY A 119 -10.19 5.59 17.74
CA GLY A 119 -9.88 5.52 19.17
C GLY A 119 -8.74 4.55 19.48
N GLY A 120 -8.72 3.39 18.83
CA GLY A 120 -7.65 2.40 18.93
C GLY A 120 -6.29 2.95 18.47
N CYS A 121 -6.26 3.73 17.37
CA CYS A 121 -5.04 4.40 16.92
C CYS A 121 -4.49 5.34 18.02
N ASN A 122 -5.37 6.12 18.64
CA ASN A 122 -4.97 7.06 19.71
C ASN A 122 -4.49 6.33 20.96
N ALA A 123 -5.16 5.24 21.35
CA ALA A 123 -4.74 4.42 22.49
C ALA A 123 -3.35 3.81 22.27
N CYS A 124 -3.08 3.33 21.03
CA CYS A 124 -1.75 2.84 20.66
C CYS A 124 -0.71 3.95 20.75
N HIS A 125 -0.95 5.12 20.15
CA HIS A 125 -0.04 6.28 20.21
C HIS A 125 0.27 6.67 21.66
N GLN A 126 -0.75 6.71 22.52
CA GLN A 126 -0.58 7.01 23.94
C GLN A 126 0.34 5.99 24.61
N SER A 127 0.13 4.70 24.39
CA SER A 127 0.86 3.62 25.06
C SER A 127 2.34 3.56 24.71
N ILE A 128 2.72 4.06 23.53
CA ILE A 128 4.12 4.12 23.05
C ILE A 128 4.75 5.51 23.19
N GLY A 129 4.17 6.40 24.01
CA GLY A 129 4.68 7.75 24.24
C GLY A 129 4.54 8.70 23.03
N ARG A 130 3.62 8.43 22.13
CA ARG A 130 3.32 9.25 20.94
C ARG A 130 1.97 9.97 21.03
N GLY A 131 1.44 10.19 22.23
CA GLY A 131 0.13 10.82 22.46
C GLY A 131 -0.03 12.22 21.87
N PHE A 132 1.07 12.87 21.46
CA PHE A 132 1.05 14.13 20.70
C PHE A 132 0.60 13.95 19.24
N ILE A 133 0.52 12.71 18.72
CA ILE A 133 -0.07 12.36 17.43
C ILE A 133 -1.48 11.90 17.69
N PHE A 134 -2.45 12.78 17.45
CA PHE A 134 -3.85 12.48 17.74
C PHE A 134 -4.67 12.36 16.44
N MET A 135 -5.24 11.18 16.24
CA MET A 135 -6.08 10.87 15.09
C MET A 135 -7.53 11.28 15.35
N ARG A 136 -8.23 11.72 14.31
CA ARG A 136 -9.67 12.01 14.36
C ARG A 136 -10.39 11.40 13.16
N VAL A 137 -11.69 11.26 13.26
CA VAL A 137 -12.53 10.95 12.10
C VAL A 137 -12.46 12.13 11.13
N PRO A 138 -12.11 11.91 9.84
CA PRO A 138 -11.99 13.01 8.88
C PRO A 138 -13.32 13.70 8.60
N ASP A 139 -13.30 15.02 8.50
CA ASP A 139 -14.45 15.87 8.15
C ASP A 139 -14.46 16.31 6.68
N ALA A 140 -13.28 16.39 6.05
CA ALA A 140 -13.11 16.74 4.65
C ALA A 140 -12.03 15.87 3.99
N SER A 141 -12.22 15.56 2.70
CA SER A 141 -11.24 14.79 1.93
C SER A 141 -10.10 15.68 1.46
N PRO A 142 -8.84 15.32 1.75
CA PRO A 142 -7.67 15.99 1.18
C PRO A 142 -7.32 15.48 -0.23
N PHE A 143 -8.00 14.44 -0.72
CA PHE A 143 -7.71 13.80 -2.00
C PHE A 143 -8.54 14.45 -3.10
N SER A 144 -7.95 15.37 -3.84
CA SER A 144 -8.61 16.09 -4.95
C SER A 144 -8.62 15.29 -6.24
N ASP A 145 -7.78 14.26 -6.34
CA ASP A 145 -7.52 13.42 -7.52
C ASP A 145 -8.17 12.02 -7.43
N GLN A 146 -8.92 11.75 -6.36
CA GLN A 146 -9.57 10.46 -6.15
C GLN A 146 -11.07 10.61 -5.89
N GLN A 147 -11.87 9.90 -6.69
CA GLN A 147 -13.32 9.77 -6.47
C GLN A 147 -13.60 8.56 -5.58
N PHE A 148 -14.40 8.77 -4.52
CA PHE A 148 -14.74 7.72 -3.56
C PHE A 148 -16.09 7.06 -3.82
N ALA A 149 -16.99 7.70 -4.56
CA ALA A 149 -18.25 7.08 -4.95
C ALA A 149 -18.02 5.84 -5.83
N PRO A 150 -18.87 4.80 -5.72
CA PRO A 150 -18.81 3.65 -6.61
C PRO A 150 -18.90 4.09 -8.07
N GLN A 151 -18.00 3.58 -8.90
CA GLN A 151 -18.13 3.74 -10.34
C GLN A 151 -19.16 2.72 -10.84
N GLY A 152 -20.10 3.15 -11.70
CA GLY A 152 -20.98 2.21 -12.41
C GLY A 152 -20.13 1.16 -13.13
N LYS A 153 -20.62 -0.08 -13.20
CA LYS A 153 -19.99 -1.07 -14.07
C LYS A 153 -20.01 -0.54 -15.51
N PRO A 154 -18.88 -0.60 -16.25
CA PRO A 154 -18.83 -0.25 -17.65
C PRO A 154 -19.78 -1.13 -18.47
#